data_2f11462c0a2bc067372d7b6b9925e0b6
#
_entry.id   2f11462c0a2bc067372d7b6b9925e0b6
#
_cell.length_a   1.000
_cell.length_b   1.000
_cell.length_c   1.000
_cell.angle_alpha   90.00
_cell.angle_beta   90.00
_cell.angle_gamma   90.00
#
_symmetry.space_group_name_H-M   'P 1'
#
loop_
_entity.id
_entity.type
_entity.pdbx_description
1 polymer ?
#
loop_
_entity_poly.entity_id
_entity_poly.type
_entity_poly.pdbx_seq_one_letter_code
_entity_poly.pdbx_strand_id
1 'polypeptide(L)' 'MMEKCLQKGSQAKIASTGQIVEVKRVSNHGFSVVRFQTGGDYMILNDRLETLEHKEVQH' A
#
# COMPACT_ATOMS: atom_id res chain seq x y z
N MET A 1 -7.80 11.09 -13.82
CA MET A 1 -7.53 10.87 -13.44
C MET A 1 -7.53 10.22 -12.41
N MET A 2 -7.18 9.52 -12.19
CA MET A 2 -7.14 9.06 -11.22
C MET A 2 -5.98 8.93 -10.57
N GLU A 3 -5.78 9.16 -9.52
CA GLU A 3 -4.69 9.06 -8.88
C GLU A 3 -4.48 7.81 -8.28
N LYS A 4 -3.35 7.21 -8.23
CA LYS A 4 -3.04 6.05 -7.60
C LYS A 4 -2.46 6.31 -6.30
N CYS A 5 -3.21 6.71 -5.37
CA CYS A 5 -2.73 7.06 -4.06
C CYS A 5 -2.97 5.93 -3.11
N LEU A 6 -2.05 5.74 -2.19
CA LEU A 6 -2.25 4.79 -1.10
C LEU A 6 -3.36 5.31 -0.21
N GLN A 7 -4.24 4.43 0.22
CA GLN A 7 -5.34 4.82 1.07
C GLN A 7 -5.45 3.88 2.24
N LYS A 8 -5.83 4.42 3.39
CA LYS A 8 -6.06 3.64 4.55
C LYS A 8 -7.10 2.59 4.26
N GLY A 9 -6.86 1.38 4.64
CA GLY A 9 -7.78 0.27 4.45
C GLY A 9 -7.59 -0.46 3.13
N SER A 10 -6.75 0.04 2.24
CA SER A 10 -6.53 -0.63 0.98
C SER A 10 -5.32 -1.54 1.09
N GLN A 11 -5.02 -2.26 0.04
CA GLN A 11 -3.85 -3.12 0.02
C GLN A 11 -2.80 -2.54 -0.88
N ALA A 12 -1.56 -2.87 -0.60
CA ALA A 12 -0.44 -2.44 -1.40
C ALA A 12 0.56 -3.57 -1.50
N LYS A 13 1.50 -3.43 -2.40
CA LYS A 13 2.54 -4.42 -2.58
C LYS A 13 3.89 -3.76 -2.30
N ILE A 14 4.75 -4.45 -1.58
CA ILE A 14 6.09 -3.96 -1.33
C ILE A 14 6.91 -4.25 -2.58
N ALA A 15 7.43 -3.18 -3.19
CA ALA A 15 8.10 -3.33 -4.48
C ALA A 15 9.30 -4.26 -4.41
N SER A 16 10.05 -4.21 -3.33
CA SER A 16 11.27 -5.01 -3.25
C SER A 16 11.02 -6.48 -3.02
N THR A 17 9.93 -6.84 -2.36
CA THR A 17 9.70 -8.24 -2.00
C THR A 17 8.50 -8.82 -2.69
N GLY A 18 7.59 -8.00 -3.17
CA GLY A 18 6.36 -8.48 -3.76
C GLY A 18 5.30 -8.86 -2.76
N GLN A 19 5.54 -8.64 -1.47
CA GLN A 19 4.56 -9.02 -0.48
C GLN A 19 3.39 -8.07 -0.48
N ILE A 20 2.22 -8.61 -0.21
CA ILE A 20 0.99 -7.82 -0.14
C ILE A 20 0.75 -7.45 1.31
N VAL A 21 0.49 -6.19 1.57
CA VAL A 21 0.26 -5.71 2.92
C VAL A 21 -1.00 -4.85 2.93
N GLU A 22 -1.56 -4.66 4.11
CA GLU A 22 -2.71 -3.81 4.26
C GLU A 22 -2.26 -2.44 4.76
N VAL A 23 -2.71 -1.37 4.13
CA VAL A 23 -2.33 -0.03 4.53
C VAL A 23 -3.20 0.39 5.69
N LYS A 24 -2.58 0.62 6.85
CA LYS A 24 -3.32 0.99 8.05
C LYS A 24 -3.36 2.51 8.21
N ARG A 25 -2.34 3.21 7.74
CA ARG A 25 -2.28 4.65 7.90
C ARG A 25 -1.35 5.21 6.85
N VAL A 26 -1.67 6.34 6.31
CA VAL A 26 -0.84 7.02 5.34
C VAL A 26 -0.43 8.35 5.93
N SER A 27 0.87 8.62 5.94
CA SER A 27 1.38 9.86 6.47
C SER A 27 1.68 10.84 5.35
N ASN A 28 1.54 12.11 5.62
CA ASN A 28 1.92 13.12 4.67
C ASN A 28 3.42 13.31 4.61
N HIS A 29 4.18 12.55 5.37
CA HIS A 29 5.62 12.69 5.41
C HIS A 29 6.33 11.68 4.53
N GLY A 30 5.62 10.98 3.68
CA GLY A 30 6.25 10.10 2.70
C GLY A 30 6.34 8.66 3.11
N PHE A 31 5.67 8.25 4.18
CA PHE A 31 5.67 6.86 4.58
C PHE A 31 4.27 6.43 4.97
N SER A 32 4.08 5.14 5.11
CA SER A 32 2.79 4.58 5.53
C SER A 32 3.02 3.48 6.52
N VAL A 33 2.04 3.24 7.38
CA VAL A 33 2.08 2.12 8.31
C VAL A 33 1.26 1.01 7.68
N VAL A 34 1.85 -0.15 7.56
CA VAL A 34 1.22 -1.28 6.91
C VAL A 34 1.23 -2.49 7.82
N ARG A 35 0.32 -3.41 7.59
CA ARG A 35 0.26 -4.64 8.36
C ARG A 35 0.53 -5.81 7.42
N PHE A 36 1.47 -6.65 7.79
CA PHE A 36 1.80 -7.84 7.01
C PHE A 36 0.77 -8.92 7.27
N GLN A 37 0.65 -9.84 6.35
CA GLN A 37 -0.30 -10.92 6.52
C GLN A 37 0.05 -11.82 7.68
N THR A 38 1.32 -11.87 8.03
CA THR A 38 1.75 -12.65 9.18
C THR A 38 1.51 -11.92 10.50
N GLY A 39 1.05 -10.68 10.41
CA GLY A 39 0.83 -9.86 11.60
C GLY A 39 1.97 -8.88 11.78
N GLY A 40 1.75 -7.86 12.53
CA GLY A 40 2.78 -6.86 12.78
C GLY A 40 2.64 -5.64 11.89
N ASP A 41 2.78 -4.49 12.49
CA ASP A 41 2.67 -3.23 11.78
C ASP A 41 4.05 -2.66 11.58
N TYR A 42 4.32 -2.17 10.37
CA TYR A 42 5.62 -1.63 10.04
C TYR A 42 5.45 -0.35 9.27
N MET A 43 6.44 0.53 9.36
CA MET A 43 6.43 1.78 8.67
C MET A 43 7.30 1.63 7.43
N ILE A 44 6.76 1.92 6.27
CA ILE A 44 7.47 1.73 5.02
C ILE A 44 7.32 3.00 4.20
N LEU A 45 8.39 3.37 3.52
CA LEU A 45 8.35 4.55 2.66
C LEU A 45 7.37 4.32 1.52
N ASN A 46 6.62 5.35 1.21
CA ASN A 46 5.62 5.24 0.14
C ASN A 46 6.25 4.87 -1.19
N ASP A 47 7.49 5.30 -1.42
CA ASP A 47 8.18 4.95 -2.65
C ASP A 47 8.43 3.47 -2.79
N ARG A 48 8.37 2.73 -1.71
CA ARG A 48 8.59 1.30 -1.73
C ARG A 48 7.31 0.52 -1.80
N LEU A 49 6.19 1.19 -1.87
CA LEU A 49 4.89 0.54 -1.93
C LEU A 49 4.26 0.83 -3.29
N GLU A 50 3.62 -0.17 -3.84
CA GLU A 50 2.88 -0.01 -5.08
C GLU A 50 1.41 -0.24 -4.79
N THR A 51 0.57 0.60 -5.33
CA THR A 51 -0.86 0.41 -5.14
C THR A 51 -1.32 -0.78 -5.96
N LEU A 52 -2.27 -1.52 -5.42
CA LEU A 52 -2.85 -2.62 -6.14
C LEU A 52 -4.11 -2.13 -6.79
N GLU A 53 -4.09 -1.92 -8.13
CA GLU A 53 -5.22 -1.44 -8.75
C GLU A 53 -5.85 -2.50 -9.39
N HIS A 54 -7.07 -2.58 -9.33
CA HIS A 54 -7.70 -3.57 -9.95
C HIS A 54 -8.23 -3.11 -11.13
N LYS A 55 -8.24 -3.06 -11.89
CA LYS A 55 -8.72 -2.52 -12.86
C LYS A 55 -9.59 -3.09 -13.42
N GLU A 56 -10.12 -3.34 -13.17
CA GLU A 56 -10.65 -3.74 -13.52
C GLU A 56 -11.34 -3.57 -14.17
N VAL A 57 -11.52 -3.69 -14.38
CA VAL A 57 -11.91 -3.43 -14.92
C VAL A 57 -12.70 -3.23 -15.46
N GLN A 58 -12.92 -3.16 -15.72
CA GLN A 58 -13.34 -2.84 -16.15
C GLN A 58 -13.93 -2.86 -16.85
N HIS A 59 -14.25 -3.01 -17.25
CA HIS A 59 -14.51 -3.00 -17.84
C HIS A 59 -14.81 -3.02 -18.09
#